data_e03a5572ea70055c25bd1647053c609d
#
_entry.id   e03a5572ea70055c25bd1647053c609d
#
_cell.length_a   1.000
_cell.length_b   1.000
_cell.length_c   1.000
_cell.angle_alpha   90.00
_cell.angle_beta   90.00
_cell.angle_gamma   90.00
#
_symmetry.space_group_name_H-M   'P 1'
#
loop_
_entity.id
_entity.type
_entity.pdbx_description
1 polymer ?
#
loop_
_entity_poly.entity_id
_entity_poly.type
_entity_poly.pdbx_seq_one_letter_code
_entity_poly.pdbx_strand_id
1 'polypeptide(L)'
;MTTKTKKAPTGYIIYRGHSLLDGKPIVAVAIVGESKNVKTGNMVQTYIMADNGLSPVESARNLSDVSVCGDCKHRRGMGGSCYVNLGQGARSVMDGLMRGIYPSATPAQVSRIVSGRKIRLGTYGDPMAVPVWVWDNLVSEADSHTGYTHQWQPEKRKRMDVLYPDQYDGIRALCMASVDTEDEWVSALMENWRTFRVRSADEQKETTEFVCPAS
;
A
#
# COMPACT_ATOMS: atom_id res chain seq x y z
N MET A 1 -42.55 -9.75 -9.57
CA MET A 1 -41.10 -10.10 -9.62
C MET A 1 -40.36 -8.99 -8.92
N THR A 2 -39.93 -9.20 -7.67
CA THR A 2 -39.11 -8.23 -6.91
C THR A 2 -37.68 -8.28 -7.43
N THR A 3 -37.29 -7.28 -8.21
CA THR A 3 -35.86 -7.10 -8.59
C THR A 3 -35.05 -6.86 -7.35
N LYS A 4 -34.29 -7.88 -6.89
CA LYS A 4 -33.26 -7.70 -5.87
C LYS A 4 -32.26 -6.66 -6.39
N THR A 5 -32.27 -5.47 -5.83
CA THR A 5 -31.24 -4.47 -6.08
C THR A 5 -29.88 -5.08 -5.74
N LYS A 6 -29.00 -5.21 -6.73
CA LYS A 6 -27.68 -5.78 -6.57
C LYS A 6 -26.88 -4.82 -5.67
N LYS A 7 -26.48 -5.28 -4.49
CA LYS A 7 -25.70 -4.46 -3.54
C LYS A 7 -24.45 -3.95 -4.22
N ALA A 8 -24.11 -2.67 -4.06
CA ALA A 8 -22.90 -2.09 -4.62
C ALA A 8 -21.65 -2.86 -4.16
N PRO A 9 -20.65 -3.03 -5.01
CA PRO A 9 -19.39 -3.69 -4.62
C PRO A 9 -18.72 -2.97 -3.46
N THR A 10 -18.15 -3.74 -2.54
CA THR A 10 -17.39 -3.20 -1.38
C THR A 10 -15.93 -2.92 -1.73
N GLY A 11 -15.48 -3.32 -2.90
CA GLY A 11 -14.13 -3.10 -3.40
C GLY A 11 -14.02 -3.43 -4.88
N TYR A 12 -12.90 -3.04 -5.47
CA TYR A 12 -12.60 -3.21 -6.89
C TYR A 12 -11.16 -3.65 -7.08
N ILE A 13 -10.91 -4.56 -8.02
CA ILE A 13 -9.57 -4.84 -8.53
C ILE A 13 -9.19 -3.66 -9.43
N ILE A 14 -8.16 -2.92 -9.04
CA ILE A 14 -7.66 -1.73 -9.74
C ILE A 14 -6.39 -2.00 -10.55
N TYR A 15 -5.70 -3.11 -10.26
CA TYR A 15 -4.54 -3.58 -10.99
C TYR A 15 -4.41 -5.09 -10.86
N ARG A 16 -4.04 -5.76 -11.93
CA ARG A 16 -3.59 -7.16 -11.95
C ARG A 16 -2.49 -7.28 -12.98
N GLY A 17 -1.31 -7.67 -12.57
CA GLY A 17 -0.13 -7.71 -13.43
C GLY A 17 1.11 -8.14 -12.68
N HIS A 18 2.28 -7.71 -13.14
CA HIS A 18 3.55 -8.06 -12.53
C HIS A 18 4.00 -7.00 -11.52
N SER A 19 4.58 -7.46 -10.42
CA SER A 19 5.24 -6.58 -9.45
C SER A 19 6.46 -5.92 -10.07
N LEU A 20 6.61 -4.60 -9.85
CA LEU A 20 7.81 -3.89 -10.25
C LEU A 20 9.03 -4.23 -9.38
N LEU A 21 8.82 -4.92 -8.24
CA LEU A 21 9.89 -5.31 -7.31
C LEU A 21 10.63 -6.58 -7.75
N ASP A 22 9.89 -7.58 -8.26
CA ASP A 22 10.48 -8.90 -8.59
C ASP A 22 9.89 -9.56 -9.84
N GLY A 23 8.94 -8.91 -10.52
CA GLY A 23 8.32 -9.41 -11.75
C GLY A 23 7.28 -10.52 -11.54
N LYS A 24 6.93 -10.90 -10.31
CA LYS A 24 5.91 -11.94 -10.06
C LYS A 24 4.49 -11.38 -10.10
N PRO A 25 3.48 -12.24 -10.33
CA PRO A 25 2.09 -11.80 -10.39
C PRO A 25 1.61 -11.20 -9.06
N ILE A 26 0.95 -10.04 -9.15
CA ILE A 26 0.29 -9.35 -8.04
C ILE A 26 -1.08 -8.82 -8.46
N VAL A 27 -1.90 -8.52 -7.46
CA VAL A 27 -3.20 -7.87 -7.64
C VAL A 27 -3.36 -6.76 -6.61
N ALA A 28 -3.82 -5.58 -7.03
CA ALA A 28 -4.17 -4.48 -6.14
C ALA A 28 -5.70 -4.29 -6.09
N VAL A 29 -6.23 -4.18 -4.87
CA VAL A 29 -7.65 -3.99 -4.60
C VAL A 29 -7.87 -2.70 -3.84
N ALA A 30 -8.80 -1.87 -4.28
CA ALA A 30 -9.30 -0.73 -3.52
C ALA A 30 -10.59 -1.13 -2.79
N ILE A 31 -10.60 -1.08 -1.47
CA ILE A 31 -11.78 -1.31 -0.63
C ILE A 31 -12.48 0.04 -0.42
N VAL A 32 -13.66 0.16 -1.00
CA VAL A 32 -14.47 1.39 -0.99
C VAL A 32 -15.59 1.34 0.05
N GLY A 33 -15.86 0.16 0.63
CA GLY A 33 -16.79 0.01 1.74
C GLY A 33 -16.30 0.73 2.99
N GLU A 34 -17.23 1.13 3.85
CA GLU A 34 -16.90 1.75 5.14
C GLU A 34 -16.16 0.79 6.05
N SER A 35 -15.12 1.30 6.71
CA SER A 35 -14.35 0.54 7.71
C SER A 35 -14.96 0.74 9.10
N LYS A 36 -15.08 -0.35 9.86
CA LYS A 36 -15.41 -0.29 11.29
C LYS A 36 -14.23 0.22 12.14
N ASN A 37 -13.05 0.33 11.56
CA ASN A 37 -11.86 0.85 12.25
C ASN A 37 -11.96 2.36 12.38
N VAL A 38 -12.13 2.86 13.59
CA VAL A 38 -12.25 4.29 13.90
C VAL A 38 -11.04 5.09 13.42
N LYS A 39 -9.83 4.51 13.44
CA LYS A 39 -8.59 5.16 12.98
C LYS A 39 -8.56 5.44 11.47
N THR A 40 -9.20 4.61 10.67
CA THR A 40 -9.28 4.77 9.21
C THR A 40 -10.62 5.34 8.74
N GLY A 41 -11.67 5.20 9.54
CA GLY A 41 -12.99 5.76 9.26
C GLY A 41 -13.49 5.44 7.84
N ASN A 42 -13.91 6.48 7.12
CA ASN A 42 -14.39 6.39 5.74
C ASN A 42 -13.26 6.42 4.68
N MET A 43 -12.01 6.24 5.08
CA MET A 43 -10.87 6.21 4.17
C MET A 43 -10.91 4.97 3.27
N VAL A 44 -10.75 5.17 1.97
CA VAL A 44 -10.54 4.07 1.02
C VAL A 44 -9.19 3.44 1.29
N GLN A 45 -9.14 2.11 1.37
CA GLN A 45 -7.92 1.38 1.69
C GLN A 45 -7.50 0.51 0.51
N THR A 46 -6.22 0.55 0.14
CA THR A 46 -5.71 -0.31 -0.92
C THR A 46 -4.87 -1.45 -0.37
N TYR A 47 -5.01 -2.62 -0.96
CA TYR A 47 -4.30 -3.84 -0.60
C TYR A 47 -3.60 -4.40 -1.82
N ILE A 48 -2.31 -4.67 -1.71
CA ILE A 48 -1.50 -5.28 -2.76
C ILE A 48 -1.22 -6.71 -2.34
N MET A 49 -1.68 -7.68 -3.12
CA MET A 49 -1.61 -9.09 -2.80
C MET A 49 -0.75 -9.83 -3.81
N ALA A 50 0.06 -10.80 -3.37
CA ALA A 50 0.66 -11.76 -4.28
C ALA A 50 -0.45 -12.61 -4.93
N ASP A 51 -0.46 -12.64 -6.26
CA ASP A 51 -1.48 -13.41 -7.03
C ASP A 51 -0.99 -14.85 -7.26
N ASN A 52 -0.77 -15.56 -6.14
CA ASN A 52 -0.19 -16.89 -6.08
C ASN A 52 -1.11 -17.95 -5.45
N GLY A 53 -2.37 -17.59 -5.18
CA GLY A 53 -3.37 -18.46 -4.56
C GLY A 53 -3.19 -18.70 -3.05
N LEU A 54 -2.20 -18.07 -2.42
CA LEU A 54 -1.92 -18.21 -0.99
C LEU A 54 -2.52 -17.06 -0.18
N SER A 55 -2.84 -17.33 1.08
CA SER A 55 -3.20 -16.25 2.01
C SER A 55 -1.98 -15.37 2.34
N PRO A 56 -2.19 -14.12 2.81
CA PRO A 56 -1.08 -13.26 3.24
C PRO A 56 -0.21 -13.87 4.34
N VAL A 57 -0.80 -14.70 5.21
CA VAL A 57 -0.07 -15.42 6.28
C VAL A 57 0.84 -16.50 5.68
N GLU A 58 0.35 -17.28 4.72
CA GLU A 58 1.14 -18.29 4.03
C GLU A 58 2.24 -17.66 3.17
N SER A 59 1.91 -16.58 2.45
CA SER A 59 2.89 -15.82 1.66
C SER A 59 4.01 -15.23 2.52
N ALA A 60 3.71 -14.76 3.73
CA ALA A 60 4.73 -14.32 4.66
C ALA A 60 5.59 -15.49 5.18
N ARG A 61 4.99 -16.65 5.48
CA ARG A 61 5.72 -17.83 5.98
C ARG A 61 6.71 -18.41 4.98
N ASN A 62 6.34 -18.41 3.69
CA ASN A 62 7.20 -18.91 2.61
C ASN A 62 7.99 -17.82 1.90
N LEU A 63 7.95 -16.59 2.41
CA LEU A 63 8.65 -15.41 1.91
C LEU A 63 8.19 -14.92 0.51
N SER A 64 7.12 -15.46 -0.05
CA SER A 64 6.59 -14.98 -1.35
C SER A 64 5.93 -13.59 -1.26
N ASP A 65 5.72 -13.06 -0.05
CA ASP A 65 5.32 -11.68 0.18
C ASP A 65 6.37 -10.64 -0.27
N VAL A 66 7.59 -11.09 -0.65
CA VAL A 66 8.60 -10.23 -1.29
C VAL A 66 8.05 -9.52 -2.53
N SER A 67 7.15 -10.16 -3.27
CA SER A 67 6.54 -9.58 -4.47
C SER A 67 5.70 -8.32 -4.18
N VAL A 68 5.23 -8.16 -2.94
CA VAL A 68 4.39 -7.03 -2.55
C VAL A 68 5.02 -6.13 -1.49
N CYS A 69 6.03 -6.61 -0.76
CA CYS A 69 6.71 -5.86 0.31
C CYS A 69 8.19 -5.58 0.00
N GLY A 70 8.75 -6.16 -1.09
CA GLY A 70 10.16 -6.05 -1.41
C GLY A 70 11.05 -6.63 -0.31
N ASP A 71 12.16 -5.98 -0.06
CA ASP A 71 13.12 -6.33 0.99
C ASP A 71 12.88 -5.60 2.32
N CYS A 72 11.67 -5.13 2.57
CA CYS A 72 11.31 -4.51 3.83
C CYS A 72 11.73 -5.40 5.02
N LYS A 73 12.56 -4.86 5.90
CA LYS A 73 13.09 -5.56 7.09
C LYS A 73 12.00 -5.91 8.13
N HIS A 74 10.84 -5.24 8.06
CA HIS A 74 9.72 -5.50 8.96
C HIS A 74 8.84 -6.66 8.54
N ARG A 75 9.10 -7.34 7.41
CA ARG A 75 8.31 -8.50 6.98
C ARG A 75 8.26 -9.58 8.05
N ARG A 76 7.04 -10.06 8.35
CA ARG A 76 6.85 -11.06 9.43
C ARG A 76 7.58 -12.38 9.17
N GLY A 77 7.67 -12.81 7.92
CA GLY A 77 8.44 -14.01 7.54
C GLY A 77 9.94 -13.89 7.79
N MET A 78 10.45 -12.67 7.92
CA MET A 78 11.84 -12.38 8.29
C MET A 78 12.03 -12.13 9.80
N GLY A 79 10.99 -12.40 10.62
CA GLY A 79 11.00 -12.09 12.05
C GLY A 79 10.78 -10.61 12.37
N GLY A 80 10.35 -9.82 11.39
CA GLY A 80 10.19 -8.38 11.51
C GLY A 80 8.92 -7.95 12.26
N SER A 81 8.89 -6.67 12.59
CA SER A 81 7.89 -6.01 13.44
C SER A 81 6.70 -5.40 12.69
N CYS A 82 6.41 -5.83 11.45
CA CYS A 82 5.31 -5.27 10.65
C CYS A 82 4.02 -5.19 11.47
N TYR A 83 3.45 -3.99 11.58
CA TYR A 83 2.22 -3.74 12.33
C TYR A 83 0.96 -4.27 11.62
N VAL A 84 1.03 -4.61 10.34
CA VAL A 84 -0.13 -5.14 9.59
C VAL A 84 -0.53 -6.50 10.12
N ASN A 85 -1.77 -6.62 10.59
CA ASN A 85 -2.32 -7.91 10.98
C ASN A 85 -2.73 -8.71 9.74
N LEU A 86 -1.87 -9.64 9.33
CA LEU A 86 -2.07 -10.47 8.13
C LEU A 86 -3.30 -11.38 8.23
N GLY A 87 -3.70 -11.76 9.46
CA GLY A 87 -4.84 -12.64 9.73
C GLY A 87 -6.20 -11.95 9.72
N GLN A 88 -6.25 -10.64 9.61
CA GLN A 88 -7.48 -9.84 9.63
C GLN A 88 -7.76 -9.16 8.29
N GLY A 89 -7.51 -7.86 8.16
CA GLY A 89 -7.86 -7.08 6.98
C GLY A 89 -7.30 -7.66 5.68
N ALA A 90 -6.00 -7.93 5.62
CA ALA A 90 -5.35 -8.50 4.46
C ALA A 90 -5.92 -9.90 4.11
N ARG A 91 -6.17 -10.76 5.11
CA ARG A 91 -6.80 -12.07 4.90
C ARG A 91 -8.22 -11.94 4.37
N SER A 92 -9.02 -11.05 4.94
CA SER A 92 -10.40 -10.82 4.50
C SER A 92 -10.48 -10.37 3.03
N VAL A 93 -9.55 -9.48 2.61
CA VAL A 93 -9.47 -9.04 1.20
C VAL A 93 -9.05 -10.20 0.30
N MET A 94 -8.06 -11.00 0.68
CA MET A 94 -7.66 -12.18 -0.10
C MET A 94 -8.81 -13.18 -0.24
N ASP A 95 -9.52 -13.50 0.85
CA ASP A 95 -10.68 -14.39 0.82
C ASP A 95 -11.80 -13.83 -0.10
N GLY A 96 -11.95 -12.50 -0.17
CA GLY A 96 -12.84 -11.82 -1.11
C GLY A 96 -12.40 -11.98 -2.56
N LEU A 97 -11.10 -11.82 -2.83
CA LEU A 97 -10.51 -12.05 -4.16
C LEU A 97 -10.74 -13.50 -4.63
N MET A 98 -10.46 -14.48 -3.78
CA MET A 98 -10.63 -15.90 -4.09
C MET A 98 -12.10 -16.26 -4.38
N ARG A 99 -13.05 -15.59 -3.72
CA ARG A 99 -14.50 -15.73 -3.99
C ARG A 99 -14.98 -14.94 -5.22
N GLY A 100 -14.12 -14.12 -5.85
CA GLY A 100 -14.47 -13.33 -7.02
C GLY A 100 -15.49 -12.21 -6.74
N ILE A 101 -15.55 -11.68 -5.50
CA ILE A 101 -16.54 -10.65 -5.15
C ILE A 101 -16.14 -9.24 -5.55
N TYR A 102 -14.89 -9.01 -5.95
CA TYR A 102 -14.40 -7.71 -6.40
C TYR A 102 -14.39 -7.66 -7.94
N PRO A 103 -15.27 -6.89 -8.58
CA PRO A 103 -15.19 -6.66 -10.01
C PRO A 103 -13.93 -5.85 -10.36
N SER A 104 -13.43 -6.00 -11.57
CA SER A 104 -12.37 -5.14 -12.10
C SER A 104 -12.94 -3.78 -12.49
N ALA A 105 -12.19 -2.73 -12.19
CA ALA A 105 -12.46 -1.37 -12.66
C ALA A 105 -11.14 -0.64 -12.87
N THR A 106 -11.11 0.33 -13.80
CA THR A 106 -9.91 1.17 -13.93
C THR A 106 -9.74 2.04 -12.68
N PRO A 107 -8.49 2.40 -12.30
CA PRO A 107 -8.26 3.29 -11.17
C PRO A 107 -9.06 4.59 -11.27
N ALA A 108 -9.12 5.20 -12.46
CA ALA A 108 -9.91 6.41 -12.71
C ALA A 108 -11.44 6.22 -12.53
N GLN A 109 -11.97 5.04 -12.83
CA GLN A 109 -13.37 4.73 -12.52
C GLN A 109 -13.60 4.67 -11.01
N VAL A 110 -12.69 4.02 -10.28
CA VAL A 110 -12.77 3.94 -8.82
C VAL A 110 -12.60 5.32 -8.19
N SER A 111 -11.67 6.15 -8.70
CA SER A 111 -11.49 7.54 -8.24
C SER A 111 -12.80 8.32 -8.28
N ARG A 112 -13.54 8.25 -9.38
CA ARG A 112 -14.88 8.89 -9.49
C ARG A 112 -15.90 8.33 -8.50
N ILE A 113 -15.90 7.02 -8.24
CA ILE A 113 -16.81 6.38 -7.26
C ILE A 113 -16.56 6.89 -5.84
N VAL A 114 -15.29 7.21 -5.52
CA VAL A 114 -14.84 7.63 -4.18
C VAL A 114 -14.44 9.09 -4.12
N SER A 115 -14.88 9.90 -5.08
CA SER A 115 -14.55 11.33 -5.18
C SER A 115 -14.79 12.05 -3.84
N GLY A 116 -13.85 12.91 -3.45
CA GLY A 116 -13.87 13.63 -2.19
C GLY A 116 -13.54 12.79 -0.94
N ARG A 117 -13.23 11.50 -1.09
CA ARG A 117 -12.81 10.66 0.04
C ARG A 117 -11.28 10.65 0.17
N LYS A 118 -10.81 10.34 1.38
CA LYS A 118 -9.38 10.11 1.65
C LYS A 118 -8.99 8.70 1.22
N ILE A 119 -7.77 8.55 0.71
CA ILE A 119 -7.26 7.25 0.21
C ILE A 119 -5.95 6.90 0.91
N ARG A 120 -5.84 5.65 1.38
CA ARG A 120 -4.60 5.07 1.89
C ARG A 120 -4.02 4.11 0.87
N LEU A 121 -2.82 4.44 0.38
CA LEU A 121 -2.04 3.61 -0.53
C LEU A 121 -1.24 2.58 0.28
N GLY A 122 -1.33 1.30 -0.09
CA GLY A 122 -0.57 0.25 0.56
C GLY A 122 -0.94 -0.01 2.03
N THR A 123 -2.23 -0.16 2.36
CA THR A 123 -2.64 -0.67 3.68
C THR A 123 -2.00 -2.03 3.97
N TYR A 124 -1.79 -2.84 2.94
CA TYR A 124 -0.92 -4.00 2.90
C TYR A 124 -0.17 -4.02 1.56
N GLY A 125 1.12 -4.31 1.61
CA GLY A 125 2.04 -4.23 0.47
C GLY A 125 2.57 -2.81 0.23
N ASP A 126 3.71 -2.74 -0.43
CA ASP A 126 4.41 -1.49 -0.72
C ASP A 126 3.89 -0.88 -2.03
N PRO A 127 3.50 0.39 -2.05
CA PRO A 127 3.06 1.07 -3.28
C PRO A 127 4.04 0.99 -4.45
N MET A 128 5.35 0.86 -4.18
CA MET A 128 6.38 0.71 -5.22
C MET A 128 6.22 -0.58 -6.05
N ALA A 129 5.49 -1.58 -5.55
CA ALA A 129 5.23 -2.82 -6.29
C ALA A 129 4.29 -2.64 -7.49
N VAL A 130 3.50 -1.57 -7.51
CA VAL A 130 2.46 -1.31 -8.51
C VAL A 130 2.85 -0.09 -9.36
N PRO A 131 2.62 -0.10 -10.69
CA PRO A 131 2.95 1.04 -11.54
C PRO A 131 2.32 2.35 -11.04
N VAL A 132 3.08 3.43 -11.02
CA VAL A 132 2.67 4.72 -10.45
C VAL A 132 1.39 5.26 -11.09
N TRP A 133 1.18 5.04 -12.39
CA TRP A 133 -0.03 5.48 -13.07
C TRP A 133 -1.34 4.94 -12.47
N VAL A 134 -1.28 3.77 -11.80
CA VAL A 134 -2.43 3.21 -11.08
C VAL A 134 -2.80 4.10 -9.91
N TRP A 135 -1.80 4.56 -9.17
CA TRP A 135 -1.99 5.42 -8.01
C TRP A 135 -2.42 6.84 -8.41
N ASP A 136 -1.75 7.45 -9.41
CA ASP A 136 -2.08 8.78 -9.92
C ASP A 136 -3.55 8.86 -10.36
N ASN A 137 -3.99 7.85 -11.13
CA ASN A 137 -5.39 7.79 -11.55
C ASN A 137 -6.35 7.52 -10.38
N LEU A 138 -5.93 6.75 -9.36
CA LEU A 138 -6.79 6.45 -8.22
C LEU A 138 -7.00 7.67 -7.33
N VAL A 139 -5.97 8.50 -7.12
CA VAL A 139 -6.05 9.66 -6.24
C VAL A 139 -6.54 10.92 -6.93
N SER A 140 -6.78 10.89 -8.24
CA SER A 140 -7.06 12.08 -9.06
C SER A 140 -8.28 12.90 -8.58
N GLU A 141 -9.26 12.29 -7.94
CA GLU A 141 -10.43 12.97 -7.37
C GLU A 141 -10.53 12.80 -5.85
N ALA A 142 -9.45 12.36 -5.19
CA ALA A 142 -9.42 12.23 -3.74
C ALA A 142 -9.31 13.60 -3.05
N ASP A 143 -9.93 13.73 -1.88
CA ASP A 143 -9.72 14.88 -0.99
C ASP A 143 -8.26 14.96 -0.51
N SER A 144 -7.70 13.82 -0.16
CA SER A 144 -6.31 13.67 0.23
C SER A 144 -5.90 12.20 0.19
N HIS A 145 -4.61 11.94 0.24
CA HIS A 145 -4.09 10.57 0.31
C HIS A 145 -2.90 10.47 1.25
N THR A 146 -2.60 9.24 1.67
CA THR A 146 -1.40 8.88 2.41
C THR A 146 -0.89 7.52 1.95
N GLY A 147 0.40 7.32 2.03
CA GLY A 147 1.07 6.05 1.73
C GLY A 147 2.49 6.07 2.27
N TYR A 148 3.05 4.88 2.43
CA TYR A 148 4.42 4.70 2.91
C TYR A 148 5.11 3.68 2.02
N THR A 149 6.42 3.89 1.77
CA THR A 149 7.25 2.91 1.06
C THR A 149 8.53 2.62 1.83
N HIS A 150 8.95 1.36 1.84
CA HIS A 150 10.27 0.92 2.32
C HIS A 150 11.25 0.76 1.15
N GLN A 151 10.84 1.12 -0.07
CA GLN A 151 11.67 1.00 -1.29
C GLN A 151 12.21 2.36 -1.73
N TRP A 152 12.50 3.26 -0.78
CA TRP A 152 12.91 4.64 -1.01
C TRP A 152 14.42 4.84 -1.14
N GLN A 153 15.25 3.86 -0.77
CA GLN A 153 16.71 4.01 -0.71
C GLN A 153 17.31 4.35 -2.09
N PRO A 154 18.42 5.11 -2.15
CA PRO A 154 19.02 5.59 -3.40
C PRO A 154 19.39 4.47 -4.40
N GLU A 155 19.79 3.31 -3.91
CA GLU A 155 20.09 2.14 -4.75
C GLU A 155 18.83 1.59 -5.45
N LYS A 156 17.65 1.74 -4.83
CA LYS A 156 16.36 1.37 -5.45
C LYS A 156 16.02 2.33 -6.58
N ARG A 157 16.30 3.63 -6.41
CA ARG A 157 16.13 4.64 -7.46
C ARG A 157 16.86 4.25 -8.73
N LYS A 158 18.16 3.93 -8.65
CA LYS A 158 18.96 3.54 -9.81
C LYS A 158 18.35 2.38 -10.59
N ARG A 159 17.82 1.38 -9.90
CA ARG A 159 17.16 0.24 -10.53
C ARG A 159 15.83 0.64 -11.17
N MET A 160 15.02 1.43 -10.47
CA MET A 160 13.70 1.84 -10.95
C MET A 160 13.80 2.76 -12.16
N ASP A 161 14.70 3.76 -12.16
CA ASP A 161 14.89 4.70 -13.25
C ASP A 161 15.27 4.02 -14.57
N VAL A 162 16.00 2.90 -14.50
CA VAL A 162 16.38 2.11 -15.70
C VAL A 162 15.22 1.28 -16.23
N LEU A 163 14.45 0.64 -15.32
CA LEU A 163 13.42 -0.32 -15.72
C LEU A 163 12.04 0.34 -15.90
N TYR A 164 11.77 1.37 -15.12
CA TYR A 164 10.46 2.02 -15.04
C TYR A 164 10.65 3.52 -14.83
N PRO A 165 10.93 4.28 -15.91
CA PRO A 165 11.04 5.74 -15.84
C PRO A 165 9.84 6.35 -15.13
N ASP A 166 10.05 7.39 -14.33
CA ASP A 166 9.07 8.13 -13.53
C ASP A 166 8.47 7.37 -12.32
N GLN A 167 8.71 6.05 -12.17
CA GLN A 167 8.15 5.26 -11.08
C GLN A 167 8.60 5.76 -9.70
N TYR A 168 9.91 5.91 -9.52
CA TYR A 168 10.47 6.32 -8.24
C TYR A 168 10.02 7.73 -7.84
N ASP A 169 10.15 8.69 -8.74
CA ASP A 169 9.76 10.08 -8.48
C ASP A 169 8.24 10.24 -8.31
N GLY A 170 7.44 9.49 -9.06
CA GLY A 170 5.99 9.47 -8.88
C GLY A 170 5.57 8.90 -7.53
N ILE A 171 6.17 7.79 -7.09
CA ILE A 171 5.88 7.26 -5.75
C ILE A 171 6.38 8.22 -4.64
N ARG A 172 7.50 8.90 -4.84
CA ARG A 172 7.97 9.94 -3.92
C ARG A 172 6.98 11.09 -3.78
N ALA A 173 6.31 11.49 -4.84
CA ALA A 173 5.26 12.50 -4.81
C ALA A 173 4.03 12.05 -4.00
N LEU A 174 3.67 10.77 -4.07
CA LEU A 174 2.46 10.22 -3.47
C LEU A 174 2.65 9.65 -2.06
N CYS A 175 3.85 9.16 -1.72
CA CYS A 175 4.11 8.44 -0.48
C CYS A 175 5.20 9.12 0.36
N MET A 176 5.33 8.66 1.59
CA MET A 176 6.43 9.00 2.50
C MET A 176 7.42 7.83 2.55
N ALA A 177 8.71 8.14 2.69
CA ALA A 177 9.71 7.14 3.03
C ALA A 177 9.48 6.66 4.46
N SER A 178 9.34 5.35 4.64
CA SER A 178 9.32 4.74 5.97
C SER A 178 10.77 4.52 6.42
N VAL A 179 11.17 5.21 7.47
CA VAL A 179 12.53 5.20 8.03
C VAL A 179 12.49 4.78 9.49
N ASP A 180 13.57 4.16 10.00
CA ASP A 180 13.62 3.64 11.36
C ASP A 180 14.76 4.28 12.16
N THR A 181 15.78 4.80 11.49
CA THR A 181 16.95 5.41 12.13
C THR A 181 17.12 6.86 11.70
N GLU A 182 17.90 7.62 12.45
CA GLU A 182 18.25 8.99 12.11
C GLU A 182 19.05 9.05 10.79
N ASP A 183 19.97 8.13 10.57
CA ASP A 183 20.74 8.06 9.33
C ASP A 183 19.83 7.80 8.10
N GLU A 184 18.85 6.90 8.24
CA GLU A 184 17.85 6.68 7.21
C GLU A 184 16.99 7.94 6.97
N TRP A 185 16.61 8.63 8.04
CA TRP A 185 15.87 9.89 7.94
C TRP A 185 16.66 10.97 7.19
N VAL A 186 17.93 11.18 7.57
CA VAL A 186 18.82 12.14 6.87
C VAL A 186 18.98 11.75 5.40
N SER A 187 19.23 10.49 5.11
CA SER A 187 19.38 9.97 3.75
C SER A 187 18.12 10.20 2.91
N ALA A 188 16.94 9.94 3.48
CA ALA A 188 15.67 10.17 2.79
C ALA A 188 15.43 11.66 2.51
N LEU A 189 15.77 12.55 3.43
CA LEU A 189 15.68 13.99 3.22
C LEU A 189 16.60 14.48 2.09
N MET A 190 17.82 13.94 2.01
CA MET A 190 18.75 14.28 0.92
C MET A 190 18.22 13.88 -0.46
N GLU A 191 17.40 12.84 -0.54
CA GLU A 191 16.66 12.41 -1.73
C GLU A 191 15.30 13.11 -1.91
N ASN A 192 15.02 14.17 -1.11
CA ASN A 192 13.79 14.95 -1.12
C ASN A 192 12.51 14.12 -0.80
N TRP A 193 12.61 13.08 0.03
CA TRP A 193 11.46 12.37 0.54
C TRP A 193 10.80 13.10 1.71
N ARG A 194 9.49 13.10 1.74
CA ARG A 194 8.75 13.25 3.00
C ARG A 194 8.93 11.95 3.78
N THR A 195 9.10 12.03 5.08
CA THR A 195 9.45 10.87 5.89
C THR A 195 8.37 10.51 6.91
N PHE A 196 8.28 9.24 7.24
CA PHE A 196 7.54 8.70 8.36
C PHE A 196 8.50 7.79 9.14
N ARG A 197 8.90 8.23 10.35
CA ARG A 197 9.84 7.45 11.16
C ARG A 197 9.10 6.53 12.11
N VAL A 198 9.48 5.25 12.08
CA VAL A 198 9.09 4.25 13.09
C VAL A 198 10.19 4.21 14.13
N ARG A 199 9.87 4.46 15.37
CA ARG A 199 10.83 4.47 16.50
C ARG A 199 10.35 3.58 17.63
N SER A 200 11.28 3.13 18.48
CA SER A 200 10.95 2.38 19.68
C SER A 200 10.27 3.29 20.73
N ALA A 201 9.59 2.69 21.70
CA ALA A 201 8.82 3.44 22.69
C ALA A 201 9.70 4.27 23.65
N ASP A 202 10.95 3.86 23.83
CA ASP A 202 11.98 4.51 24.68
C ASP A 202 12.80 5.56 23.93
N GLU A 203 12.70 5.60 22.60
CA GLU A 203 13.40 6.59 21.78
C GLU A 203 12.66 7.93 21.78
N GLN A 204 13.39 9.02 22.03
CA GLN A 204 12.82 10.36 22.08
C GLN A 204 12.45 10.86 20.67
N LYS A 205 11.39 11.66 20.63
CA LYS A 205 10.95 12.37 19.42
C LYS A 205 11.90 13.54 19.18
N GLU A 206 12.35 13.70 17.94
CA GLU A 206 13.08 14.88 17.51
C GLU A 206 12.17 16.14 17.51
N THR A 207 12.79 17.31 17.68
CA THR A 207 12.05 18.58 17.76
C THR A 207 11.25 18.92 16.51
N THR A 208 11.69 18.42 15.36
CA THR A 208 11.06 18.63 14.05
C THR A 208 10.01 17.56 13.69
N GLU A 209 9.85 16.53 14.52
CA GLU A 209 8.90 15.46 14.29
C GLU A 209 7.52 15.76 14.87
N PHE A 210 6.49 15.30 14.18
CA PHE A 210 5.11 15.30 14.65
C PHE A 210 4.66 13.87 14.93
N VAL A 211 3.99 13.67 16.07
CA VAL A 211 3.39 12.36 16.37
C VAL A 211 2.24 12.10 15.43
N CYS A 212 2.18 10.90 14.85
CA CYS A 212 1.08 10.51 13.98
C CYS A 212 -0.26 10.59 14.73
N PRO A 213 -1.27 11.31 14.23
CA PRO A 213 -2.58 11.41 14.91
C PRO A 213 -3.31 10.07 15.06
N ALA A 214 -2.88 9.04 14.33
CA ALA A 214 -3.44 7.70 14.39
C ALA A 214 -2.73 6.76 15.40
N SER A 215 -1.72 7.26 16.11
CA SER A 215 -0.96 6.49 17.12
C SER A 215 -1.70 6.43 18.46
#